data_916ba25e2fb977de0900536d9183ad71
#
_entry.id   916ba25e2fb977de0900536d9183ad71
#
_cell.length_a   1.000
_cell.length_b   1.000
_cell.length_c   1.000
_cell.angle_alpha   90.00
_cell.angle_beta   90.00
_cell.angle_gamma   90.00
#
_symmetry.space_group_name_H-M   'P 1'
#
loop_
_entity.id
_entity.type
_entity.pdbx_description
1 polymer ?
#
loop_
_entity_poly.entity_id
_entity_poly.type
_entity_poly.pdbx_seq_one_letter_code
_entity_poly.pdbx_strand_id
1 'polypeptide(L)'
;MHTLPPNISELVRTALSEDIGSGDITAELLPDASMVIAAIESREKAVICGIPWANEVFAQIDNTVRIEWSVDEGELIEAGTQLATINGPVRAILSGERTALNFLQALSGTATKTRELVNLIANSSSSCLLYTSDAADE
;
A
#
# COMPACT_ATOMS: atom_id res chain seq x y z
N MET A 1 9.09 1.65 -16.66
CA MET A 1 9.50 0.80 -15.53
C MET A 1 9.81 1.66 -14.31
N HIS A 2 9.21 1.35 -13.21
CA HIS A 2 9.43 2.12 -11.99
C HIS A 2 10.59 1.54 -11.20
N THR A 3 11.51 2.43 -10.83
CA THR A 3 12.62 2.05 -9.96
C THR A 3 12.12 2.14 -8.52
N LEU A 4 12.22 1.04 -7.78
CA LEU A 4 11.81 1.03 -6.38
C LEU A 4 12.79 1.85 -5.53
N PRO A 5 12.29 2.60 -4.55
CA PRO A 5 13.19 3.26 -3.61
C PRO A 5 14.10 2.25 -2.94
N PRO A 6 15.39 2.54 -2.80
CA PRO A 6 16.35 1.58 -2.26
C PRO A 6 16.14 1.28 -0.78
N ASN A 7 15.35 2.09 -0.08
CA ASN A 7 15.12 1.94 1.36
C ASN A 7 13.78 1.30 1.72
N ILE A 8 13.04 0.73 0.75
CA ILE A 8 11.75 0.10 1.03
C ILE A 8 11.89 -0.98 2.11
N SER A 9 12.88 -1.83 1.97
CA SER A 9 13.09 -2.94 2.90
C SER A 9 13.31 -2.43 4.34
N GLU A 10 14.09 -1.38 4.50
CA GLU A 10 14.36 -0.81 5.82
C GLU A 10 13.14 -0.11 6.41
N LEU A 11 12.42 0.64 5.59
CA LEU A 11 11.20 1.32 6.03
C LEU A 11 10.16 0.31 6.49
N VAL A 12 9.98 -0.75 5.74
CA VAL A 12 9.03 -1.80 6.07
C VAL A 12 9.47 -2.52 7.35
N ARG A 13 10.74 -2.81 7.49
CA ARG A 13 11.25 -3.46 8.71
C ARG A 13 10.98 -2.62 9.94
N THR A 14 11.22 -1.33 9.87
CA THR A 14 10.97 -0.41 10.99
C THR A 14 9.49 -0.37 11.34
N ALA A 15 8.63 -0.23 10.33
CA ALA A 15 7.19 -0.19 10.55
C ALA A 15 6.66 -1.49 11.15
N LEU A 16 7.12 -2.63 10.65
CA LEU A 16 6.73 -3.93 11.19
C LEU A 16 7.19 -4.10 12.64
N SER A 17 8.39 -3.66 12.94
CA SER A 17 8.93 -3.75 14.30
C SER A 17 8.03 -3.02 15.29
N GLU A 18 7.52 -1.86 14.93
CA GLU A 18 6.61 -1.09 15.77
C GLU A 18 5.24 -1.74 15.89
N ASP A 19 4.68 -2.20 14.78
CA ASP A 19 3.32 -2.75 14.77
C ASP A 19 3.26 -4.13 15.44
N ILE A 20 4.21 -4.99 15.15
CA ILE A 20 4.24 -6.34 15.74
C ILE A 20 4.53 -6.26 17.23
N GLY A 21 5.43 -5.38 17.63
CA GLY A 21 5.77 -5.21 19.04
C GLY A 21 4.58 -4.84 19.92
N SER A 22 3.54 -4.22 19.34
CA SER A 22 2.38 -3.77 20.12
C SER A 22 1.13 -4.64 19.94
N GLY A 23 1.05 -5.48 18.91
CA GLY A 23 -0.20 -6.15 18.57
C GLY A 23 -0.15 -7.63 18.29
N ASP A 24 0.98 -8.28 18.48
CA ASP A 24 1.18 -9.66 18.06
C ASP A 24 0.48 -10.71 18.94
N ILE A 25 -0.04 -10.32 20.09
CA ILE A 25 -0.70 -11.25 21.01
C ILE A 25 -1.88 -11.96 20.35
N THR A 26 -2.67 -11.23 19.57
CA THR A 26 -3.85 -11.80 18.90
C THR A 26 -3.44 -12.89 17.91
N ALA A 27 -2.39 -12.65 17.13
CA ALA A 27 -1.90 -13.60 16.16
C ALA A 27 -1.39 -14.89 16.81
N GLU A 28 -0.75 -14.77 17.98
CA GLU A 28 -0.24 -15.93 18.70
C GLU A 28 -1.32 -16.88 19.19
N LEU A 29 -2.53 -16.40 19.35
CA LEU A 29 -3.64 -17.23 19.84
C LEU A 29 -4.27 -18.09 18.74
N LEU A 30 -3.85 -17.92 17.48
CA LEU A 30 -4.44 -18.64 16.35
C LEU A 30 -3.63 -19.87 15.98
N PRO A 31 -4.28 -20.90 15.39
CA PRO A 31 -3.57 -22.08 14.93
C PRO A 31 -2.53 -21.72 13.84
N ASP A 32 -1.36 -22.33 13.93
CA ASP A 32 -0.26 -22.04 13.00
C ASP A 32 -0.52 -22.46 11.56
N ALA A 33 -1.33 -23.49 11.38
CA ALA A 33 -1.47 -24.14 10.08
C ALA A 33 -2.64 -23.65 9.25
N SER A 34 -3.43 -22.69 9.75
CA SER A 34 -4.63 -22.24 9.04
C SER A 34 -4.24 -21.34 7.87
N MET A 35 -4.61 -21.77 6.67
CA MET A 35 -4.44 -20.97 5.45
C MET A 35 -5.76 -20.26 5.16
N VAL A 36 -5.68 -18.99 4.80
CA VAL A 36 -6.86 -18.19 4.48
C VAL A 36 -6.61 -17.38 3.23
N ILE A 37 -7.72 -16.92 2.63
CA ILE A 37 -7.70 -15.98 1.53
C ILE A 37 -8.40 -14.73 2.02
N ALA A 38 -7.71 -13.61 1.95
CA ALA A 38 -8.27 -12.31 2.32
C ALA A 38 -8.29 -11.40 1.09
N ALA A 39 -9.18 -10.43 1.10
CA ALA A 39 -9.28 -9.46 0.02
C ALA A 39 -9.01 -8.06 0.55
N ILE A 40 -8.31 -7.27 -0.24
CA ILE A 40 -8.14 -5.83 0.02
C ILE A 40 -9.06 -5.09 -0.93
N GLU A 41 -9.84 -4.19 -0.37
CA GLU A 41 -10.82 -3.44 -1.13
C GLU A 41 -10.73 -1.96 -0.76
N SER A 42 -10.93 -1.09 -1.73
CA SER A 42 -10.97 0.35 -1.46
C SER A 42 -12.40 0.79 -1.27
N ARG A 43 -12.65 1.56 -0.22
CA ARG A 43 -13.97 2.15 0.03
C ARG A 43 -14.16 3.47 -0.69
N GLU A 44 -13.10 4.04 -1.21
CA GLU A 44 -13.13 5.34 -1.85
C GLU A 44 -12.48 5.29 -3.22
N LYS A 45 -12.86 6.23 -4.08
CA LYS A 45 -12.18 6.47 -5.32
C LYS A 45 -10.78 7.00 -5.01
N ALA A 46 -9.75 6.42 -5.62
CA ALA A 46 -8.38 6.78 -5.28
C ALA A 46 -7.40 6.40 -6.39
N VAL A 47 -6.25 7.03 -6.36
CA VAL A 47 -5.09 6.62 -7.13
C VAL A 47 -4.29 5.67 -6.26
N ILE A 48 -4.03 4.46 -6.73
CA ILE A 48 -3.37 3.44 -5.93
C ILE A 48 -1.86 3.66 -5.93
N CYS A 49 -1.29 3.69 -4.75
CA CYS A 49 0.16 3.80 -4.56
C CYS A 49 0.54 3.00 -3.32
N GLY A 50 1.66 2.28 -3.39
CA GLY A 50 2.18 1.53 -2.26
C GLY A 50 2.20 0.03 -2.45
N ILE A 51 1.90 -0.47 -3.66
CA ILE A 51 1.95 -1.91 -3.94
C ILE A 51 3.31 -2.53 -3.57
N PRO A 52 4.46 -1.95 -3.95
CA PRO A 52 5.74 -2.52 -3.55
C PRO A 52 5.94 -2.59 -2.04
N TRP A 53 5.45 -1.61 -1.30
CA TRP A 53 5.54 -1.61 0.16
C TRP A 53 4.69 -2.72 0.77
N ALA A 54 3.46 -2.88 0.31
CA ALA A 54 2.58 -3.95 0.78
C ALA A 54 3.18 -5.32 0.50
N ASN A 55 3.73 -5.51 -0.70
CA ASN A 55 4.40 -6.77 -1.05
C ASN A 55 5.57 -7.05 -0.12
N GLU A 56 6.36 -6.02 0.17
CA GLU A 56 7.53 -6.16 1.03
C GLU A 56 7.14 -6.51 2.47
N VAL A 57 6.04 -5.95 2.97
CA VAL A 57 5.54 -6.26 4.31
C VAL A 57 5.34 -7.77 4.46
N PHE A 58 4.61 -8.38 3.56
CA PHE A 58 4.33 -9.81 3.66
C PHE A 58 5.56 -10.66 3.34
N ALA A 59 6.41 -10.21 2.44
CA ALA A 59 7.66 -10.91 2.15
C ALA A 59 8.56 -11.00 3.38
N GLN A 60 8.59 -9.97 4.20
CA GLN A 60 9.40 -9.98 5.43
C GLN A 60 8.79 -10.85 6.53
N ILE A 61 7.48 -10.98 6.55
CA ILE A 61 6.80 -11.78 7.59
C ILE A 61 6.85 -13.26 7.26
N ASP A 62 6.49 -13.61 6.02
CA ASP A 62 6.38 -15.03 5.63
C ASP A 62 6.41 -15.12 4.10
N ASN A 63 7.44 -15.74 3.57
CA ASN A 63 7.62 -15.82 2.12
C ASN A 63 6.64 -16.78 1.43
N THR A 64 5.79 -17.49 2.18
CA THR A 64 4.74 -18.32 1.60
C THR A 64 3.47 -17.55 1.28
N VAL A 65 3.35 -16.33 1.77
CA VAL A 65 2.20 -15.49 1.45
C VAL A 65 2.23 -15.11 -0.03
N ARG A 66 1.08 -15.22 -0.68
CA ARG A 66 0.92 -14.85 -2.09
C ARG A 66 -0.10 -13.73 -2.20
N ILE A 67 0.27 -12.67 -2.91
CA ILE A 67 -0.64 -11.54 -3.16
C ILE A 67 -0.83 -11.44 -4.65
N GLU A 68 -2.10 -11.40 -5.06
CA GLU A 68 -2.46 -11.15 -6.46
C GLU A 68 -3.16 -9.80 -6.54
N TRP A 69 -2.55 -8.88 -7.26
CA TRP A 69 -3.10 -7.54 -7.45
C TRP A 69 -3.99 -7.51 -8.68
N SER A 70 -5.16 -6.89 -8.53
CA SER A 70 -6.10 -6.67 -9.63
C SER A 70 -5.95 -5.29 -10.25
N VAL A 71 -5.10 -4.46 -9.65
CA VAL A 71 -4.87 -3.08 -10.08
C VAL A 71 -3.38 -2.82 -10.19
N ASP A 72 -3.02 -1.77 -10.89
CA ASP A 72 -1.63 -1.37 -11.07
C ASP A 72 -1.28 -0.18 -10.19
N GLU A 73 0.02 -0.07 -9.89
CA GLU A 73 0.53 1.11 -9.21
C GLU A 73 0.24 2.35 -10.06
N GLY A 74 -0.36 3.36 -9.45
CA GLY A 74 -0.73 4.59 -10.14
C GLY A 74 -2.08 4.57 -10.83
N GLU A 75 -2.81 3.46 -10.75
CA GLU A 75 -4.12 3.35 -11.38
C GLU A 75 -5.18 4.10 -10.57
N LEU A 76 -6.05 4.83 -11.25
CA LEU A 76 -7.21 5.44 -10.63
C LEU A 76 -8.34 4.42 -10.57
N ILE A 77 -8.83 4.14 -9.36
CA ILE A 77 -9.88 3.15 -9.16
C ILE A 77 -11.13 3.80 -8.54
N GLU A 78 -12.27 3.16 -8.75
CA GLU A 78 -13.53 3.60 -8.18
C GLU A 78 -13.75 2.99 -6.78
N ALA A 79 -14.63 3.60 -6.02
CA ALA A 79 -15.03 3.06 -4.72
C ALA A 79 -15.58 1.64 -4.88
N GLY A 80 -15.24 0.76 -3.98
CA GLY A 80 -15.67 -0.62 -4.00
C GLY A 80 -14.82 -1.55 -4.86
N THR A 81 -13.73 -1.04 -5.42
CA THR A 81 -12.84 -1.86 -6.24
C THR A 81 -12.04 -2.81 -5.35
N GLN A 82 -12.01 -4.08 -5.70
CA GLN A 82 -11.11 -5.03 -5.06
C GLN A 82 -9.71 -4.85 -5.62
N LEU A 83 -8.76 -4.58 -4.73
CA LEU A 83 -7.38 -4.26 -5.11
C LEU A 83 -6.54 -5.51 -5.25
N ALA A 84 -6.70 -6.46 -4.34
CA ALA A 84 -5.86 -7.65 -4.28
C ALA A 84 -6.50 -8.76 -3.48
N THR A 85 -6.01 -9.97 -3.69
CA THR A 85 -6.27 -11.11 -2.80
C THR A 85 -4.96 -11.54 -2.18
N ILE A 86 -5.01 -11.92 -0.91
CA ILE A 86 -3.86 -12.39 -0.15
C ILE A 86 -4.15 -13.82 0.29
N ASN A 87 -3.26 -14.73 -0.06
CA ASN A 87 -3.38 -16.14 0.32
C ASN A 87 -2.19 -16.53 1.17
N GLY A 88 -2.42 -17.01 2.35
CA GLY A 88 -1.33 -17.40 3.24
C GLY A 88 -1.80 -17.80 4.63
N PRO A 89 -0.85 -18.09 5.52
CA PRO A 89 -1.18 -18.43 6.90
C PRO A 89 -1.89 -17.25 7.57
N VAL A 90 -2.96 -17.57 8.31
CA VAL A 90 -3.77 -16.52 8.96
C VAL A 90 -2.91 -15.65 9.89
N ARG A 91 -1.94 -16.25 10.59
CA ARG A 91 -1.07 -15.48 11.48
C ARG A 91 -0.23 -14.46 10.74
N ALA A 92 0.30 -14.85 9.58
CA ALA A 92 1.11 -13.95 8.76
C ALA A 92 0.26 -12.80 8.23
N ILE A 93 -0.94 -13.10 7.77
CA ILE A 93 -1.84 -12.07 7.25
C ILE A 93 -2.22 -11.08 8.34
N LEU A 94 -2.59 -11.58 9.52
CA LEU A 94 -2.94 -10.69 10.64
C LEU A 94 -1.76 -9.86 11.13
N SER A 95 -0.56 -10.44 11.15
CA SER A 95 0.64 -9.71 11.58
C SER A 95 1.01 -8.58 10.62
N GLY A 96 0.76 -8.75 9.31
CA GLY A 96 1.15 -7.78 8.31
C GLY A 96 0.05 -6.83 7.86
N GLU A 97 -1.19 -7.16 8.14
CA GLU A 97 -2.35 -6.42 7.63
C GLU A 97 -2.28 -4.92 7.95
N ARG A 98 -2.10 -4.58 9.21
CA ARG A 98 -2.10 -3.17 9.62
C ARG A 98 -0.99 -2.39 8.91
N THR A 99 0.21 -2.93 8.89
CA THR A 99 1.36 -2.27 8.29
C THR A 99 1.17 -2.09 6.79
N ALA A 100 0.72 -3.15 6.11
CA ALA A 100 0.48 -3.09 4.66
C ALA A 100 -0.60 -2.06 4.32
N LEU A 101 -1.71 -2.07 5.05
CA LEU A 101 -2.79 -1.12 4.81
C LEU A 101 -2.39 0.31 5.13
N ASN A 102 -1.57 0.52 6.16
CA ASN A 102 -1.08 1.85 6.47
C ASN A 102 -0.24 2.43 5.33
N PHE A 103 0.65 1.64 4.74
CA PHE A 103 1.41 2.09 3.57
C PHE A 103 0.50 2.41 2.39
N LEU A 104 -0.43 1.51 2.08
CA LEU A 104 -1.35 1.71 0.97
C LEU A 104 -2.21 2.96 1.16
N GLN A 105 -2.75 3.16 2.36
CA GLN A 105 -3.61 4.31 2.64
C GLN A 105 -2.84 5.62 2.60
N ALA A 106 -1.67 5.67 3.21
CA ALA A 106 -0.88 6.90 3.26
C ALA A 106 -0.38 7.29 1.87
N LEU A 107 0.18 6.34 1.14
CA LEU A 107 0.74 6.62 -0.18
C LEU A 107 -0.36 6.88 -1.21
N SER A 108 -1.44 6.12 -1.17
CA SER A 108 -2.57 6.34 -2.07
C SER A 108 -3.27 7.67 -1.79
N GLY A 109 -3.38 8.05 -0.51
CA GLY A 109 -3.93 9.34 -0.14
C GLY A 109 -3.15 10.50 -0.72
N THR A 110 -1.83 10.43 -0.61
CA THR A 110 -0.95 11.45 -1.18
C THR A 110 -1.04 11.47 -2.71
N ALA A 111 -1.01 10.30 -3.33
CA ALA A 111 -1.11 10.19 -4.78
C ALA A 111 -2.44 10.73 -5.30
N THR A 112 -3.53 10.48 -4.59
CA THR A 112 -4.87 10.95 -4.96
C THR A 112 -4.93 12.47 -4.91
N LYS A 113 -4.43 13.06 -3.83
CA LYS A 113 -4.42 14.52 -3.69
C LYS A 113 -3.54 15.18 -4.74
N THR A 114 -2.40 14.57 -5.03
CA THR A 114 -1.50 15.08 -6.06
C THR A 114 -2.18 15.05 -7.43
N ARG A 115 -2.87 13.96 -7.76
CA ARG A 115 -3.59 13.84 -9.02
C ARG A 115 -4.68 14.90 -9.13
N GLU A 116 -5.44 15.13 -8.05
CA GLU A 116 -6.48 16.15 -8.03
C GLU A 116 -5.91 17.54 -8.26
N LEU A 117 -4.80 17.85 -7.60
CA LEU A 117 -4.15 19.16 -7.75
C LEU A 117 -3.63 19.35 -9.18
N VAL A 118 -2.99 18.34 -9.75
CA VAL A 118 -2.51 18.41 -11.13
C VAL A 118 -3.65 18.65 -12.10
N ASN A 119 -4.77 17.96 -11.90
CA ASN A 119 -5.95 18.13 -12.76
C ASN A 119 -6.52 19.54 -12.65
N LEU A 120 -6.57 20.10 -11.44
CA LEU A 120 -7.03 21.48 -11.25
C LEU A 120 -6.15 22.48 -11.98
N ILE A 121 -4.85 22.33 -11.87
CA ILE A 121 -3.88 23.21 -12.51
C ILE A 121 -3.99 23.09 -14.03
N ALA A 122 -4.10 21.89 -14.55
CA ALA A 122 -4.23 21.64 -15.99
C ALA A 122 -5.47 22.30 -16.56
N ASN A 123 -6.58 22.31 -15.78
CA ASN A 123 -7.84 22.87 -16.22
C ASN A 123 -7.90 24.40 -16.06
N SER A 124 -6.97 24.99 -15.34
CA SER A 124 -6.98 26.41 -15.01
C SER A 124 -6.09 27.28 -15.89
N SER A 125 -5.41 26.73 -16.85
CA SER A 125 -4.45 27.45 -17.70
C SER A 125 -3.21 27.97 -16.98
N SER A 126 -2.93 27.48 -15.80
CA SER A 126 -1.82 27.94 -14.96
C SER A 126 -0.57 27.10 -15.16
N SER A 127 -0.07 27.06 -16.38
CA SER A 127 1.11 26.24 -16.69
C SER A 127 2.34 26.62 -15.88
N CYS A 128 2.44 27.88 -15.45
CA CYS A 128 3.55 28.32 -14.60
C CYS A 128 3.56 27.62 -13.25
N LEU A 129 2.39 27.43 -12.66
CA LEU A 129 2.27 26.73 -11.37
C LEU A 129 2.66 25.26 -11.50
N LEU A 130 2.24 24.62 -12.57
CA LEU A 130 2.58 23.23 -12.82
C LEU A 130 4.10 23.06 -12.93
N TYR A 131 4.74 23.97 -13.64
CA TYR A 131 6.17 23.94 -13.83
C TYR A 131 6.93 24.11 -12.51
N THR A 132 6.46 25.05 -11.69
CA THR A 132 7.05 25.28 -10.36
C THR A 132 6.90 24.07 -9.44
N SER A 133 5.76 23.41 -9.52
CA SER A 133 5.48 22.20 -8.73
C SER A 133 6.45 21.08 -9.09
N ASP A 134 6.70 20.88 -10.37
CA ASP A 134 7.65 19.85 -10.83
C ASP A 134 9.06 20.14 -10.30
N ALA A 135 9.47 21.40 -10.32
CA ALA A 135 10.77 21.78 -9.80
C ALA A 135 10.87 21.56 -8.29
N ALA A 136 9.78 21.73 -7.58
CA ALA A 136 9.75 21.54 -6.12
C ALA A 136 9.79 20.07 -5.72
N ASP A 137 9.33 19.17 -6.57
CA ASP A 137 9.28 17.74 -6.28
C ASP A 137 10.63 17.04 -6.46
N GLU A 138 11.59 17.72 -6.99
CA GLU A 138 12.93 17.19 -7.11
C GLU A 138 13.77 17.54 -5.89
#